data_c8dbc95bb0b40a15c9ea6b3423c7004c
#
_entry.id   c8dbc95bb0b40a15c9ea6b3423c7004c
#
_cell.length_a   1.000
_cell.length_b   1.000
_cell.length_c   1.000
_cell.angle_alpha   90.00
_cell.angle_beta   90.00
_cell.angle_gamma   90.00
#
_symmetry.space_group_name_H-M   'P 1'
#
loop_
_entity.id
_entity.type
_entity.pdbx_description
1 polymer ?
#
loop_
_entity_poly.entity_id
_entity_poly.type
_entity_poly.pdbx_seq_one_letter_code
_entity_poly.pdbx_strand_id
1 'polypeptide(L)'
;MISAAARDALQGWLAGQKALKGASDNTLDAYARDVAGFLAFMTEHHGQTQGLGALARITTADMRAWMAFTRGQDIGPRSLARKLSAVKSFYRWLSEREGFEPTAVLSIRAPKFQRKLPRPLSPEAASEVIETLEMQSLTPWIAARDQAVVTLLYGCGLRISEALGLTGAVLPIGDTLRIIGKGNKERLVPVIAPARAVVARYAQICPYDMTRTGPLFFGARGGALGPRAVQKVVERTRAQLGLPATATPHAMRHSFATHLLNAGGDLRAIQELLGHASLSTTQAYTGVDTARLMEVYARAHPQGGG
;
A
#
# COMPACT_ATOMS: atom_id res chain seq x y z
N MET A 1 4.86 -3.04 31.60
CA MET A 1 3.42 -2.86 31.25
C MET A 1 3.18 -1.36 31.06
N ILE A 2 2.49 -0.92 30.00
CA ILE A 2 2.17 0.51 29.74
C ILE A 2 1.13 0.97 30.77
N SER A 3 1.26 2.19 31.34
CA SER A 3 0.30 2.76 32.29
C SER A 3 -1.08 2.96 31.66
N ALA A 4 -2.12 2.98 32.49
CA ALA A 4 -3.48 3.27 32.04
C ALA A 4 -3.54 4.66 31.37
N ALA A 5 -2.98 5.68 32.01
CA ALA A 5 -2.95 7.05 31.48
C ALA A 5 -2.23 7.16 30.11
N ALA A 6 -1.10 6.46 29.94
CA ALA A 6 -0.38 6.44 28.65
C ALA A 6 -1.16 5.68 27.57
N ARG A 7 -1.91 4.65 27.95
CA ARG A 7 -2.79 3.90 27.03
C ARG A 7 -3.96 4.76 26.59
N ASP A 8 -4.60 5.46 27.50
CA ASP A 8 -5.71 6.37 27.21
C ASP A 8 -5.26 7.55 26.33
N ALA A 9 -4.08 8.09 26.59
CA ALA A 9 -3.47 9.11 25.75
C ALA A 9 -3.19 8.59 24.32
N LEU A 10 -2.67 7.35 24.18
CA LEU A 10 -2.48 6.73 22.88
C LEU A 10 -3.80 6.57 22.11
N GLN A 11 -4.85 6.09 22.78
CA GLN A 11 -6.18 5.93 22.16
C GLN A 11 -6.77 7.28 21.74
N GLY A 12 -6.68 8.32 22.60
CA GLY A 12 -7.15 9.67 22.29
C GLY A 12 -6.41 10.26 21.08
N TRP A 13 -5.08 10.07 21.00
CA TRP A 13 -4.32 10.51 19.84
C TRP A 13 -4.73 9.79 18.57
N LEU A 14 -4.90 8.45 18.59
CA LEU A 14 -5.35 7.67 17.42
C LEU A 14 -6.74 8.10 16.95
N ALA A 15 -7.67 8.35 17.88
CA ALA A 15 -8.99 8.87 17.56
C ALA A 15 -8.89 10.25 16.85
N GLY A 16 -8.01 11.13 17.35
CA GLY A 16 -7.71 12.42 16.70
C GLY A 16 -7.10 12.27 15.30
N GLN A 17 -6.18 11.31 15.10
CA GLN A 17 -5.62 11.02 13.77
C GLN A 17 -6.70 10.55 12.78
N LYS A 18 -7.67 9.74 13.25
CA LYS A 18 -8.80 9.28 12.44
C LYS A 18 -9.73 10.44 12.09
N ALA A 19 -10.18 11.18 13.09
CA ALA A 19 -11.21 12.22 12.95
C ALA A 19 -10.69 13.47 12.20
N LEU A 20 -9.49 13.97 12.56
CA LEU A 20 -8.99 15.26 12.05
C LEU A 20 -8.10 15.11 10.80
N LYS A 21 -7.39 13.99 10.66
CA LYS A 21 -6.46 13.78 9.55
C LYS A 21 -6.90 12.71 8.54
N GLY A 22 -8.04 12.08 8.77
CA GLY A 22 -8.55 11.03 7.87
C GLY A 22 -7.57 9.86 7.70
N ALA A 23 -6.83 9.51 8.78
CA ALA A 23 -5.86 8.43 8.71
C ALA A 23 -6.56 7.09 8.45
N SER A 24 -6.03 6.31 7.51
CA SER A 24 -6.56 4.98 7.22
C SER A 24 -6.34 4.01 8.38
N ASP A 25 -7.18 2.99 8.51
CA ASP A 25 -7.06 1.98 9.57
C ASP A 25 -5.67 1.31 9.58
N ASN A 26 -5.11 0.99 8.42
CA ASN A 26 -3.72 0.49 8.31
C ASN A 26 -2.67 1.48 8.88
N THR A 27 -2.91 2.79 8.72
CA THR A 27 -2.02 3.82 9.29
C THR A 27 -2.19 3.88 10.80
N LEU A 28 -3.42 3.80 11.28
CA LEU A 28 -3.73 3.80 12.72
C LEU A 28 -3.14 2.58 13.41
N ASP A 29 -3.26 1.39 12.82
CA ASP A 29 -2.67 0.14 13.32
C ASP A 29 -1.13 0.21 13.37
N ALA A 30 -0.52 0.79 12.34
CA ALA A 30 0.92 0.99 12.32
C ALA A 30 1.36 1.97 13.42
N TYR A 31 0.64 3.08 13.57
CA TYR A 31 0.90 4.10 14.57
C TYR A 31 0.68 3.56 15.99
N ALA A 32 -0.39 2.82 16.21
CA ALA A 32 -0.67 2.17 17.49
C ALA A 32 0.48 1.25 17.90
N ARG A 33 0.92 0.37 17.00
CA ARG A 33 2.05 -0.55 17.27
C ARG A 33 3.37 0.18 17.51
N ASP A 34 3.64 1.25 16.74
CA ASP A 34 4.90 1.98 16.85
C ASP A 34 4.99 2.75 18.16
N VAL A 35 3.92 3.46 18.54
CA VAL A 35 3.90 4.24 19.79
C VAL A 35 3.78 3.32 21.01
N ALA A 36 2.95 2.26 20.95
CA ALA A 36 2.87 1.29 22.04
C ALA A 36 4.24 0.61 22.29
N GLY A 37 4.96 0.26 21.22
CA GLY A 37 6.32 -0.29 21.33
C GLY A 37 7.32 0.69 21.97
N PHE A 38 7.21 1.97 21.65
CA PHE A 38 7.99 3.03 22.28
C PHE A 38 7.67 3.15 23.79
N LEU A 39 6.39 3.21 24.17
CA LEU A 39 5.95 3.31 25.55
C LEU A 39 6.35 2.09 26.37
N ALA A 40 6.28 0.89 25.78
CA ALA A 40 6.75 -0.34 26.41
C ALA A 40 8.25 -0.30 26.69
N PHE A 41 9.05 0.13 25.69
CA PHE A 41 10.49 0.32 25.87
C PHE A 41 10.80 1.31 26.99
N MET A 42 10.12 2.45 27.07
CA MET A 42 10.35 3.43 28.14
C MET A 42 10.04 2.85 29.53
N THR A 43 9.01 2.02 29.64
CA THR A 43 8.68 1.33 30.88
C THR A 43 9.80 0.36 31.32
N GLU A 44 10.35 -0.40 30.39
CA GLU A 44 11.43 -1.34 30.62
C GLU A 44 12.75 -0.61 30.94
N HIS A 45 13.07 0.40 30.14
CA HIS A 45 14.31 1.20 30.27
C HIS A 45 14.42 1.93 31.60
N HIS A 46 13.32 2.44 32.14
CA HIS A 46 13.29 3.09 33.45
C HIS A 46 12.94 2.14 34.61
N GLY A 47 12.69 0.86 34.35
CA GLY A 47 12.34 -0.14 35.36
C GLY A 47 11.01 0.09 36.08
N GLN A 48 10.19 1.05 35.60
CA GLN A 48 8.92 1.40 36.21
C GLN A 48 7.91 1.91 35.17
N THR A 49 6.63 1.77 35.48
CA THR A 49 5.53 2.24 34.64
C THR A 49 5.55 3.76 34.47
N GLN A 50 5.58 4.24 33.24
CA GLN A 50 5.66 5.66 32.93
C GLN A 50 4.26 6.28 32.90
N GLY A 51 3.97 7.22 33.83
CA GLY A 51 2.81 8.10 33.76
C GLY A 51 3.05 9.30 32.79
N LEU A 52 2.03 10.12 32.54
CA LEU A 52 2.14 11.25 31.59
C LEU A 52 3.23 12.24 32.01
N GLY A 53 3.36 12.55 33.29
CA GLY A 53 4.42 13.42 33.80
C GLY A 53 5.83 12.85 33.62
N ALA A 54 6.02 11.52 33.66
CA ALA A 54 7.29 10.89 33.34
C ALA A 54 7.57 10.95 31.83
N LEU A 55 6.55 10.73 30.99
CA LEU A 55 6.67 10.86 29.54
C LEU A 55 7.01 12.29 29.11
N ALA A 56 6.54 13.31 29.83
CA ALA A 56 6.90 14.72 29.59
C ALA A 56 8.40 15.02 29.84
N ARG A 57 9.07 14.22 30.70
CA ARG A 57 10.48 14.39 31.07
C ARG A 57 11.46 13.48 30.32
N ILE A 58 11.01 12.80 29.25
CA ILE A 58 11.89 11.99 28.40
C ILE A 58 13.05 12.82 27.86
N THR A 59 14.26 12.29 28.03
CA THR A 59 15.51 12.94 27.63
C THR A 59 15.96 12.53 26.23
N THR A 60 16.92 13.29 25.68
CA THR A 60 17.60 12.91 24.44
C THR A 60 18.37 11.59 24.58
N ALA A 61 18.86 11.25 25.79
CA ALA A 61 19.53 9.99 26.08
C ALA A 61 18.55 8.82 25.95
N ASP A 62 17.33 8.93 26.53
CA ASP A 62 16.28 7.92 26.42
C ASP A 62 15.89 7.67 24.96
N MET A 63 15.75 8.73 24.19
CA MET A 63 15.44 8.63 22.76
C MET A 63 16.56 7.94 21.97
N ARG A 64 17.81 8.20 22.29
CA ARG A 64 18.96 7.51 21.67
C ARG A 64 18.99 6.03 22.06
N ALA A 65 18.72 5.71 23.32
CA ALA A 65 18.63 4.33 23.81
C ALA A 65 17.51 3.56 23.08
N TRP A 66 16.31 4.16 22.93
CA TRP A 66 15.22 3.58 22.15
C TRP A 66 15.59 3.35 20.69
N MET A 67 16.25 4.32 20.05
CA MET A 67 16.71 4.20 18.67
C MET A 67 17.73 3.07 18.51
N ALA A 68 18.66 2.92 19.45
CA ALA A 68 19.66 1.85 19.44
C ALA A 68 18.99 0.48 19.66
N PHE A 69 18.10 0.35 20.64
CA PHE A 69 17.30 -0.84 20.90
C PHE A 69 16.50 -1.27 19.67
N THR A 70 15.76 -0.33 19.06
CA THR A 70 14.95 -0.59 17.88
C THR A 70 15.78 -1.05 16.68
N ARG A 71 17.01 -0.50 16.54
CA ARG A 71 17.95 -0.92 15.49
C ARG A 71 18.46 -2.33 15.72
N GLY A 72 18.68 -2.73 16.96
CA GLY A 72 19.11 -4.09 17.33
C GLY A 72 18.07 -5.18 17.04
N GLN A 73 16.82 -4.80 16.72
CA GLN A 73 15.74 -5.73 16.35
C GLN A 73 15.67 -6.00 14.82
N ASP A 74 16.75 -5.86 14.08
CA ASP A 74 16.80 -6.02 12.61
C ASP A 74 15.83 -5.10 11.85
N ILE A 75 15.48 -3.97 12.44
CA ILE A 75 14.59 -2.98 11.82
C ILE A 75 15.41 -2.06 10.91
N GLY A 76 15.10 -2.12 9.62
CA GLY A 76 15.77 -1.27 8.62
C GLY A 76 15.56 0.23 8.85
N PRO A 77 16.49 1.08 8.35
CA PRO A 77 16.49 2.54 8.59
C PRO A 77 15.18 3.24 8.22
N ARG A 78 14.51 2.79 7.15
CA ARG A 78 13.20 3.33 6.72
C ARG A 78 12.10 3.07 7.75
N SER A 79 12.05 1.85 8.30
CA SER A 79 11.07 1.47 9.32
C SER A 79 11.32 2.22 10.62
N LEU A 80 12.59 2.40 11.02
CA LEU A 80 12.96 3.18 12.19
C LEU A 80 12.57 4.67 12.02
N ALA A 81 12.79 5.25 10.84
CA ALA A 81 12.36 6.61 10.54
C ALA A 81 10.82 6.77 10.63
N ARG A 82 10.05 5.78 10.16
CA ARG A 82 8.59 5.76 10.29
C ARG A 82 8.16 5.70 11.76
N LYS A 83 8.75 4.79 12.55
CA LYS A 83 8.49 4.67 13.99
C LYS A 83 8.77 5.99 14.73
N LEU A 84 9.91 6.62 14.46
CA LEU A 84 10.26 7.91 15.03
C LEU A 84 9.25 9.01 14.63
N SER A 85 8.77 9.01 13.39
CA SER A 85 7.74 9.96 12.95
C SER A 85 6.41 9.78 13.69
N ALA A 86 6.00 8.54 13.96
CA ALA A 86 4.81 8.24 14.75
C ALA A 86 4.97 8.74 16.20
N VAL A 87 6.11 8.44 16.85
CA VAL A 87 6.42 8.93 18.21
C VAL A 87 6.42 10.45 18.27
N LYS A 88 7.07 11.13 17.32
CA LYS A 88 7.07 12.60 17.27
C LYS A 88 5.67 13.18 17.08
N SER A 89 4.85 12.55 16.25
CA SER A 89 3.46 12.98 16.04
C SER A 89 2.62 12.81 17.31
N PHE A 90 2.80 11.71 18.03
CA PHE A 90 2.18 11.48 19.32
C PHE A 90 2.61 12.53 20.34
N TYR A 91 3.91 12.82 20.44
CA TYR A 91 4.45 13.80 21.40
C TYR A 91 4.00 15.24 21.11
N ARG A 92 3.84 15.66 19.86
CA ARG A 92 3.25 16.96 19.54
C ARG A 92 1.82 17.08 20.08
N TRP A 93 1.01 16.05 19.84
CA TRP A 93 -0.34 16.01 20.34
C TRP A 93 -0.40 15.96 21.87
N LEU A 94 0.46 15.15 22.49
CA LEU A 94 0.51 15.01 23.94
C LEU A 94 0.96 16.32 24.61
N SER A 95 1.97 16.98 24.07
CA SER A 95 2.48 18.24 24.61
C SER A 95 1.48 19.39 24.51
N GLU A 96 0.70 19.45 23.42
CA GLU A 96 -0.40 20.43 23.29
C GLU A 96 -1.49 20.20 24.36
N ARG A 97 -1.75 18.95 24.68
CA ARG A 97 -2.78 18.56 25.66
C ARG A 97 -2.33 18.74 27.12
N GLU A 98 -1.11 18.36 27.42
CA GLU A 98 -0.59 18.31 28.81
C GLU A 98 0.28 19.53 29.18
N GLY A 99 0.54 20.45 28.25
CA GLY A 99 1.22 21.72 28.49
C GLY A 99 2.72 21.59 28.77
N PHE A 100 3.46 20.79 28.03
CA PHE A 100 4.92 20.65 28.16
C PHE A 100 5.65 20.76 26.82
N GLU A 101 6.97 21.04 26.88
CA GLU A 101 7.82 21.17 25.69
C GLU A 101 8.54 19.86 25.33
N PRO A 102 8.20 19.19 24.21
CA PRO A 102 8.76 17.90 23.82
C PRO A 102 10.08 18.03 23.05
N THR A 103 10.93 19.00 23.35
CA THR A 103 12.16 19.32 22.62
C THR A 103 13.11 18.15 22.48
N ALA A 104 13.30 17.35 23.54
CA ALA A 104 14.15 16.18 23.52
C ALA A 104 13.71 15.15 22.48
N VAL A 105 12.41 14.91 22.35
CA VAL A 105 11.84 13.96 21.36
C VAL A 105 11.88 14.54 19.96
N LEU A 106 11.50 15.79 19.80
CA LEU A 106 11.37 16.44 18.48
C LEU A 106 12.73 16.71 17.82
N SER A 107 13.79 16.95 18.59
CA SER A 107 15.15 17.21 18.09
C SER A 107 15.84 15.98 17.47
N ILE A 108 15.44 14.76 17.83
CA ILE A 108 16.06 13.54 17.32
C ILE A 108 15.89 13.45 15.79
N ARG A 109 16.99 13.19 15.10
CA ARG A 109 16.96 13.01 13.63
C ARG A 109 16.79 11.54 13.26
N ALA A 110 15.97 11.30 12.25
CA ALA A 110 15.83 9.98 11.65
C ALA A 110 17.16 9.56 10.98
N PRO A 111 17.48 8.26 10.97
CA PRO A 111 18.64 7.78 10.21
C PRO A 111 18.45 8.11 8.72
N LYS A 112 19.54 8.53 8.09
CA LYS A 112 19.57 8.69 6.64
C LYS A 112 19.42 7.32 5.98
N PHE A 113 18.55 7.21 5.00
CA PHE A 113 18.43 6.01 4.17
C PHE A 113 18.35 6.42 2.70
N GLN A 114 19.05 5.68 1.87
CA GLN A 114 18.91 5.86 0.43
C GLN A 114 17.56 5.31 -0.01
N ARG A 115 16.73 6.14 -0.64
CA ARG A 115 15.58 5.67 -1.38
C ARG A 115 16.10 4.93 -2.62
N LYS A 116 16.18 3.61 -2.55
CA LYS A 116 16.32 2.86 -3.80
C LYS A 116 15.05 3.13 -4.60
N LEU A 117 15.18 3.90 -5.67
CA LEU A 117 14.09 4.05 -6.63
C LEU A 117 13.78 2.65 -7.18
N PRO A 118 12.54 2.19 -7.09
CA PRO A 118 12.17 0.94 -7.72
C PRO A 118 12.50 1.07 -9.22
N ARG A 119 13.35 0.20 -9.73
CA ARG A 119 13.52 0.11 -11.19
C ARG A 119 12.25 -0.53 -11.73
N PRO A 120 11.60 0.07 -12.74
CA PRO A 120 10.47 -0.56 -13.41
C PRO A 120 10.95 -1.89 -14.03
N LEU A 121 10.09 -2.88 -14.05
CA LEU A 121 10.30 -4.08 -14.84
C LEU A 121 10.24 -3.68 -16.33
N SER A 122 10.98 -4.39 -17.18
CA SER A 122 10.75 -4.25 -18.62
C SER A 122 9.35 -4.79 -19.00
N PRO A 123 8.78 -4.41 -20.14
CA PRO A 123 7.50 -4.96 -20.61
C PRO A 123 7.53 -6.49 -20.67
N GLU A 124 8.61 -7.07 -21.18
CA GLU A 124 8.82 -8.52 -21.33
C GLU A 124 8.82 -9.19 -19.95
N ALA A 125 9.60 -8.66 -18.99
CA ALA A 125 9.65 -9.20 -17.63
C ALA A 125 8.30 -9.10 -16.91
N ALA A 126 7.52 -8.05 -17.16
CA ALA A 126 6.18 -7.91 -16.60
C ALA A 126 5.20 -8.95 -17.18
N SER A 127 5.26 -9.22 -18.49
CA SER A 127 4.49 -10.29 -19.15
C SER A 127 4.88 -11.65 -18.63
N GLU A 128 6.17 -11.93 -18.57
CA GLU A 128 6.72 -13.21 -18.10
C GLU A 128 6.27 -13.50 -16.65
N VAL A 129 6.21 -12.48 -15.78
CA VAL A 129 5.64 -12.62 -14.44
C VAL A 129 4.17 -13.03 -14.52
N ILE A 130 3.35 -12.37 -15.35
CA ILE A 130 1.91 -12.65 -15.47
C ILE A 130 1.66 -14.05 -16.04
N GLU A 131 2.40 -14.47 -17.05
CA GLU A 131 2.29 -15.78 -17.66
C GLU A 131 2.73 -16.91 -16.71
N THR A 132 3.83 -16.70 -15.99
CA THR A 132 4.33 -17.66 -15.01
C THR A 132 3.35 -17.88 -13.84
N LEU A 133 2.55 -16.88 -13.49
CA LEU A 133 1.54 -17.02 -12.43
C LEU A 133 0.50 -18.08 -12.73
N GLU A 134 0.20 -18.36 -13.99
CA GLU A 134 -0.72 -19.42 -14.41
C GLU A 134 -0.25 -20.81 -13.98
N MET A 135 1.05 -20.99 -13.78
CA MET A 135 1.68 -22.26 -13.38
C MET A 135 2.08 -22.31 -11.88
N GLN A 136 1.86 -21.23 -11.12
CA GLN A 136 2.31 -21.13 -9.70
C GLN A 136 1.45 -21.93 -8.72
N SER A 137 0.28 -22.39 -9.12
CA SER A 137 -0.61 -23.19 -8.26
C SER A 137 -1.14 -24.40 -9.00
N LEU A 138 -1.13 -25.55 -8.32
CA LEU A 138 -1.79 -26.77 -8.80
C LEU A 138 -3.32 -26.66 -8.78
N THR A 139 -3.86 -25.66 -8.08
CA THR A 139 -5.30 -25.39 -8.04
C THR A 139 -5.65 -24.34 -9.09
N PRO A 140 -6.36 -24.70 -10.18
CA PRO A 140 -6.53 -23.84 -11.35
C PRO A 140 -7.17 -22.48 -11.04
N TRP A 141 -8.17 -22.42 -10.18
CA TRP A 141 -8.81 -21.15 -9.83
C TRP A 141 -7.89 -20.22 -9.02
N ILE A 142 -6.96 -20.78 -8.21
CA ILE A 142 -5.98 -19.99 -7.47
C ILE A 142 -4.96 -19.38 -8.44
N ALA A 143 -4.49 -20.15 -9.42
CA ALA A 143 -3.60 -19.65 -10.46
C ALA A 143 -4.26 -18.53 -11.28
N ALA A 144 -5.50 -18.74 -11.74
CA ALA A 144 -6.27 -17.72 -12.45
C ALA A 144 -6.54 -16.47 -11.61
N ARG A 145 -6.82 -16.63 -10.30
CA ARG A 145 -6.96 -15.52 -9.36
C ARG A 145 -5.70 -14.66 -9.28
N ASP A 146 -4.56 -15.32 -9.07
CA ASP A 146 -3.29 -14.64 -8.87
C ASP A 146 -2.86 -13.92 -10.15
N GLN A 147 -3.07 -14.54 -11.31
CA GLN A 147 -2.90 -13.92 -12.62
C GLN A 147 -3.81 -12.71 -12.78
N ALA A 148 -5.11 -12.83 -12.48
CA ALA A 148 -6.09 -11.75 -12.62
C ALA A 148 -5.72 -10.53 -11.73
N VAL A 149 -5.35 -10.77 -10.46
CA VAL A 149 -4.93 -9.69 -9.57
C VAL A 149 -3.69 -8.97 -10.12
N VAL A 150 -2.64 -9.70 -10.50
CA VAL A 150 -1.39 -9.07 -10.97
C VAL A 150 -1.59 -8.38 -12.31
N THR A 151 -2.42 -8.93 -13.19
CA THR A 151 -2.81 -8.26 -14.44
C THR A 151 -3.52 -6.93 -14.17
N LEU A 152 -4.40 -6.84 -13.18
CA LEU A 152 -5.01 -5.56 -12.80
C LEU A 152 -3.99 -4.56 -12.23
N LEU A 153 -2.97 -5.04 -11.50
CA LEU A 153 -1.92 -4.15 -11.00
C LEU A 153 -1.06 -3.56 -12.12
N TYR A 154 -0.68 -4.37 -13.10
CA TYR A 154 0.12 -3.95 -14.25
C TYR A 154 -0.73 -3.36 -15.36
N GLY A 155 -1.83 -4.02 -15.70
CA GLY A 155 -2.67 -3.66 -16.82
C GLY A 155 -3.62 -2.47 -16.56
N CYS A 156 -3.96 -2.17 -15.33
CA CYS A 156 -4.85 -1.06 -14.96
C CYS A 156 -4.18 -0.11 -13.96
N GLY A 157 -2.95 -0.37 -13.58
CA GLY A 157 -2.22 0.44 -12.62
C GLY A 157 -2.88 0.54 -11.25
N LEU A 158 -3.65 -0.48 -10.82
CA LEU A 158 -4.31 -0.47 -9.53
C LEU A 158 -3.30 -0.63 -8.37
N ARG A 159 -3.59 -0.02 -7.22
CA ARG A 159 -2.92 -0.39 -5.97
C ARG A 159 -3.41 -1.78 -5.55
N ILE A 160 -2.57 -2.55 -4.87
CA ILE A 160 -2.98 -3.87 -4.36
C ILE A 160 -4.25 -3.79 -3.49
N SER A 161 -4.40 -2.76 -2.65
CA SER A 161 -5.60 -2.55 -1.85
C SER A 161 -6.82 -2.19 -2.68
N GLU A 162 -6.65 -1.50 -3.81
CA GLU A 162 -7.74 -1.17 -4.74
C GLU A 162 -8.21 -2.42 -5.49
N ALA A 163 -7.27 -3.23 -6.01
CA ALA A 163 -7.61 -4.49 -6.66
C ALA A 163 -8.31 -5.47 -5.70
N LEU A 164 -7.80 -5.62 -4.48
CA LEU A 164 -8.38 -6.52 -3.48
C LEU A 164 -9.67 -5.97 -2.83
N GLY A 165 -9.93 -4.67 -2.96
CA GLY A 165 -11.17 -4.03 -2.54
C GLY A 165 -12.31 -4.12 -3.56
N LEU A 166 -12.07 -4.68 -4.76
CA LEU A 166 -13.12 -4.91 -5.73
C LEU A 166 -14.13 -5.94 -5.20
N THR A 167 -15.39 -5.69 -5.48
CA THR A 167 -16.49 -6.60 -5.12
C THR A 167 -17.06 -7.27 -6.37
N GLY A 168 -17.90 -8.28 -6.21
CA GLY A 168 -18.61 -8.91 -7.33
C GLY A 168 -19.52 -7.96 -8.10
N ALA A 169 -19.81 -6.76 -7.58
CA ALA A 169 -20.59 -5.74 -8.29
C ALA A 169 -19.92 -5.27 -9.59
N VAL A 170 -18.60 -5.46 -9.75
CA VAL A 170 -17.89 -5.07 -10.98
C VAL A 170 -18.02 -6.10 -12.11
N LEU A 171 -18.60 -7.25 -11.84
CA LEU A 171 -18.78 -8.31 -12.86
C LEU A 171 -20.09 -8.14 -13.64
N PRO A 172 -20.07 -8.35 -14.99
CA PRO A 172 -18.87 -8.49 -15.80
C PRO A 172 -18.09 -7.18 -15.91
N ILE A 173 -16.75 -7.26 -15.90
CA ILE A 173 -15.91 -6.06 -15.99
C ILE A 173 -16.04 -5.45 -17.39
N GLY A 174 -16.45 -4.18 -17.44
CA GLY A 174 -16.52 -3.37 -18.66
C GLY A 174 -15.18 -2.75 -19.05
N ASP A 175 -15.21 -1.83 -19.99
CA ASP A 175 -14.02 -1.11 -20.48
C ASP A 175 -13.45 -0.12 -19.46
N THR A 176 -14.17 0.14 -18.38
CA THR A 176 -13.74 1.02 -17.30
C THR A 176 -14.11 0.46 -15.94
N LEU A 177 -13.25 0.69 -14.95
CA LEU A 177 -13.51 0.44 -13.54
C LEU A 177 -13.56 1.75 -12.76
N ARG A 178 -14.58 1.91 -11.93
CA ARG A 178 -14.66 2.98 -10.94
C ARG A 178 -13.90 2.57 -9.69
N ILE A 179 -12.84 3.28 -9.38
CA ILE A 179 -11.97 3.01 -8.24
C ILE A 179 -12.09 4.13 -7.23
N ILE A 180 -12.35 3.76 -5.97
CA ILE A 180 -12.36 4.68 -4.83
C ILE A 180 -10.97 4.64 -4.19
N GLY A 181 -10.24 5.75 -4.28
CA GLY A 181 -8.89 5.91 -3.75
C GLY A 181 -8.85 6.47 -2.33
N LYS A 182 -7.65 6.83 -1.88
CA LYS A 182 -7.44 7.47 -0.57
C LYS A 182 -8.24 8.78 -0.47
N GLY A 183 -8.94 8.96 0.65
CA GLY A 183 -9.77 10.15 0.89
C GLY A 183 -11.10 10.13 0.13
N ASN A 184 -11.60 8.96 -0.22
CA ASN A 184 -12.87 8.75 -0.94
C ASN A 184 -12.91 9.43 -2.33
N LYS A 185 -11.74 9.70 -2.91
CA LYS A 185 -11.65 10.25 -4.27
C LYS A 185 -11.88 9.15 -5.29
N GLU A 186 -12.84 9.38 -6.17
CA GLU A 186 -13.16 8.45 -7.24
C GLU A 186 -12.38 8.77 -8.50
N ARG A 187 -12.03 7.73 -9.24
CA ARG A 187 -11.49 7.84 -10.58
C ARG A 187 -11.97 6.67 -11.46
N LEU A 188 -12.08 6.93 -12.74
CA LEU A 188 -12.29 5.89 -13.74
C LEU A 188 -10.94 5.38 -14.24
N VAL A 189 -10.82 4.07 -14.32
CA VAL A 189 -9.60 3.39 -14.78
C VAL A 189 -9.98 2.55 -15.98
N PRO A 190 -9.35 2.75 -17.15
CA PRO A 190 -9.60 1.93 -18.33
C PRO A 190 -9.12 0.50 -18.08
N VAL A 191 -9.84 -0.47 -18.61
CA VAL A 191 -9.56 -1.91 -18.50
C VAL A 191 -9.37 -2.51 -19.87
N ILE A 192 -8.16 -2.96 -20.14
CA ILE A 192 -7.84 -3.63 -21.41
C ILE A 192 -8.53 -4.99 -21.56
N ALA A 193 -8.72 -5.41 -22.79
CA ALA A 193 -9.33 -6.70 -23.10
C ALA A 193 -8.63 -7.89 -22.42
N PRO A 194 -7.28 -8.01 -22.39
CA PRO A 194 -6.61 -9.07 -21.66
C PRO A 194 -6.95 -9.10 -20.15
N ALA A 195 -7.03 -7.93 -19.52
CA ALA A 195 -7.39 -7.88 -18.09
C ALA A 195 -8.83 -8.33 -17.84
N ARG A 196 -9.76 -7.96 -18.72
CA ARG A 196 -11.15 -8.46 -18.67
C ARG A 196 -11.21 -9.97 -18.83
N ALA A 197 -10.47 -10.51 -19.79
CA ALA A 197 -10.46 -11.94 -20.08
C ALA A 197 -9.95 -12.78 -18.89
N VAL A 198 -8.84 -12.39 -18.27
CA VAL A 198 -8.29 -13.14 -17.13
C VAL A 198 -9.19 -13.04 -15.90
N VAL A 199 -9.85 -11.90 -15.66
CA VAL A 199 -10.82 -11.79 -14.56
C VAL A 199 -12.07 -12.62 -14.84
N ALA A 200 -12.59 -12.61 -16.06
CA ALA A 200 -13.73 -13.43 -16.45
C ALA A 200 -13.41 -14.94 -16.29
N ARG A 201 -12.24 -15.38 -16.75
CA ARG A 201 -11.77 -16.77 -16.54
C ARG A 201 -11.72 -17.13 -15.05
N TYR A 202 -11.14 -16.25 -14.22
CA TYR A 202 -11.12 -16.48 -12.79
C TYR A 202 -12.53 -16.60 -12.23
N ALA A 203 -13.44 -15.69 -12.59
CA ALA A 203 -14.81 -15.68 -12.10
C ALA A 203 -15.58 -16.96 -12.47
N GLN A 204 -15.31 -17.53 -13.66
CA GLN A 204 -15.95 -18.77 -14.10
C GLN A 204 -15.54 -20.02 -13.32
N ILE A 205 -14.28 -20.08 -12.87
CA ILE A 205 -13.73 -21.30 -12.24
C ILE A 205 -13.56 -21.16 -10.72
N CYS A 206 -13.84 -20.00 -10.15
CA CYS A 206 -13.76 -19.77 -8.71
C CYS A 206 -14.90 -20.55 -8.02
N PRO A 207 -14.60 -21.37 -6.98
CA PRO A 207 -15.62 -22.16 -6.30
C PRO A 207 -16.49 -21.36 -5.32
N TYR A 208 -16.23 -20.07 -5.15
CA TYR A 208 -16.93 -19.20 -4.20
C TYR A 208 -17.82 -18.21 -4.93
N ASP A 209 -19.01 -17.93 -4.36
CA ASP A 209 -19.98 -17.01 -4.93
C ASP A 209 -19.50 -15.56 -4.83
N MET A 210 -19.41 -14.88 -5.95
CA MET A 210 -19.05 -13.47 -6.06
C MET A 210 -20.30 -12.60 -5.94
N THR A 211 -20.80 -12.44 -4.72
CA THR A 211 -21.96 -11.57 -4.49
C THR A 211 -21.64 -10.10 -4.75
N ARG A 212 -22.64 -9.28 -5.07
CA ARG A 212 -22.44 -7.85 -5.37
C ARG A 212 -21.70 -7.07 -4.28
N THR A 213 -21.88 -7.44 -3.01
CA THR A 213 -21.25 -6.80 -1.85
C THR A 213 -20.06 -7.58 -1.30
N GLY A 214 -19.88 -8.82 -1.73
CA GLY A 214 -18.77 -9.68 -1.33
C GLY A 214 -17.48 -9.37 -2.11
N PRO A 215 -16.34 -9.92 -1.66
CA PRO A 215 -15.08 -9.72 -2.33
C PRO A 215 -15.09 -10.33 -3.73
N LEU A 216 -14.45 -9.67 -4.70
CA LEU A 216 -14.18 -10.27 -6.01
C LEU A 216 -13.11 -11.37 -5.89
N PHE A 217 -12.07 -11.15 -5.10
CA PHE A 217 -10.95 -12.09 -4.97
C PHE A 217 -10.96 -12.82 -3.63
N PHE A 218 -10.98 -14.15 -3.70
CA PHE A 218 -11.06 -15.04 -2.54
C PHE A 218 -9.70 -15.63 -2.16
N GLY A 219 -9.46 -15.75 -0.85
CA GLY A 219 -8.40 -16.58 -0.31
C GLY A 219 -8.72 -18.07 -0.43
N ALA A 220 -7.72 -18.93 -0.30
CA ALA A 220 -7.87 -20.39 -0.45
C ALA A 220 -8.93 -21.03 0.48
N ARG A 221 -9.31 -20.35 1.55
CA ARG A 221 -10.31 -20.82 2.55
C ARG A 221 -11.66 -20.09 2.44
N GLY A 222 -11.92 -19.36 1.34
CA GLY A 222 -13.21 -18.72 1.09
C GLY A 222 -13.40 -17.31 1.69
N GLY A 223 -12.45 -16.79 2.46
CA GLY A 223 -12.47 -15.40 2.90
C GLY A 223 -11.87 -14.45 1.84
N ALA A 224 -11.98 -13.14 2.06
CA ALA A 224 -11.33 -12.15 1.19
C ALA A 224 -9.82 -12.39 1.05
N LEU A 225 -9.28 -12.22 -0.15
CA LEU A 225 -7.86 -12.38 -0.42
C LEU A 225 -7.04 -11.28 0.28
N GLY A 226 -6.11 -11.70 1.13
CA GLY A 226 -5.20 -10.75 1.80
C GLY A 226 -4.01 -10.34 0.94
N PRO A 227 -3.51 -9.09 1.09
CA PRO A 227 -2.39 -8.58 0.28
C PRO A 227 -1.10 -9.39 0.45
N ARG A 228 -0.89 -10.04 1.59
CA ARG A 228 0.28 -10.88 1.82
C ARG A 228 0.32 -12.13 0.92
N ALA A 229 -0.83 -12.67 0.55
CA ALA A 229 -0.89 -13.80 -0.39
C ALA A 229 -0.39 -13.38 -1.78
N VAL A 230 -0.83 -12.22 -2.27
CA VAL A 230 -0.37 -11.65 -3.54
C VAL A 230 1.13 -11.33 -3.51
N GLN A 231 1.60 -10.76 -2.40
CA GLN A 231 3.03 -10.49 -2.22
C GLN A 231 3.87 -11.77 -2.29
N LYS A 232 3.41 -12.84 -1.62
CA LYS A 232 4.09 -14.14 -1.61
C LYS A 232 4.16 -14.78 -3.00
N VAL A 233 3.06 -14.76 -3.76
CA VAL A 233 3.07 -15.36 -5.09
C VAL A 233 3.98 -14.59 -6.04
N VAL A 234 3.95 -13.25 -6.04
CA VAL A 234 4.89 -12.43 -6.83
C VAL A 234 6.33 -12.67 -6.38
N GLU A 235 6.58 -12.86 -5.09
CA GLU A 235 7.91 -13.17 -4.55
C GLU A 235 8.45 -14.51 -5.06
N ARG A 236 7.62 -15.56 -5.12
CA ARG A 236 8.00 -16.85 -5.68
C ARG A 236 8.26 -16.76 -7.18
N THR A 237 7.36 -16.12 -7.91
CA THR A 237 7.48 -15.94 -9.36
C THR A 237 8.75 -15.18 -9.74
N ARG A 238 9.04 -14.05 -9.05
CA ARG A 238 10.27 -13.29 -9.33
C ARG A 238 11.55 -14.11 -9.03
N ALA A 239 11.52 -14.94 -7.97
CA ALA A 239 12.66 -15.79 -7.63
C ALA A 239 12.88 -16.87 -8.71
N GLN A 240 11.81 -17.47 -9.22
CA GLN A 240 11.85 -18.44 -10.32
C GLN A 240 12.41 -17.83 -11.62
N LEU A 241 12.03 -16.56 -11.91
CA LEU A 241 12.47 -15.83 -13.10
C LEU A 241 13.83 -15.11 -12.91
N GLY A 242 14.49 -15.27 -11.76
CA GLY A 242 15.76 -14.58 -11.49
C GLY A 242 15.62 -13.04 -11.39
N LEU A 243 14.41 -12.52 -11.21
CA LEU A 243 14.16 -11.09 -11.14
C LEU A 243 14.58 -10.50 -9.77
N PRO A 244 14.96 -9.21 -9.73
CA PRO A 244 15.44 -8.59 -8.51
C PRO A 244 14.37 -8.53 -7.41
N ALA A 245 14.80 -8.47 -6.15
CA ALA A 245 13.90 -8.34 -4.98
C ALA A 245 12.98 -7.11 -5.03
N THR A 246 13.28 -6.12 -5.89
CA THR A 246 12.45 -4.96 -6.15
C THR A 246 11.23 -5.26 -7.01
N ALA A 247 11.16 -6.40 -7.71
CA ALA A 247 9.98 -6.84 -8.44
C ALA A 247 8.86 -7.25 -7.46
N THR A 248 8.00 -6.31 -7.15
CA THR A 248 6.92 -6.41 -6.16
C THR A 248 5.58 -6.01 -6.80
N PRO A 249 4.43 -6.29 -6.19
CA PRO A 249 3.14 -5.77 -6.66
C PRO A 249 3.13 -4.25 -6.89
N HIS A 250 3.87 -3.49 -6.08
CA HIS A 250 4.02 -2.05 -6.29
C HIS A 250 4.89 -1.72 -7.50
N ALA A 251 5.92 -2.53 -7.78
CA ALA A 251 6.73 -2.37 -8.98
C ALA A 251 5.94 -2.64 -10.26
N MET A 252 5.01 -3.61 -10.27
CA MET A 252 4.10 -3.85 -11.40
C MET A 252 3.31 -2.58 -11.76
N ARG A 253 2.69 -1.95 -10.76
CA ARG A 253 1.99 -0.67 -10.97
C ARG A 253 2.94 0.47 -11.40
N HIS A 254 4.16 0.52 -10.86
CA HIS A 254 5.14 1.53 -11.26
C HIS A 254 5.61 1.33 -12.71
N SER A 255 5.81 0.07 -13.12
CA SER A 255 6.13 -0.29 -14.50
C SER A 255 5.03 0.13 -15.47
N PHE A 256 3.75 -0.09 -15.14
CA PHE A 256 2.63 0.43 -15.89
C PHE A 256 2.76 1.94 -16.17
N ALA A 257 2.96 2.74 -15.11
CA ALA A 257 3.10 4.18 -15.26
C ALA A 257 4.29 4.58 -16.16
N THR A 258 5.43 3.90 -15.99
CA THR A 258 6.65 4.17 -16.77
C THR A 258 6.46 3.77 -18.24
N HIS A 259 5.82 2.64 -18.50
CA HIS A 259 5.59 2.17 -19.87
C HIS A 259 4.61 3.07 -20.62
N LEU A 260 3.54 3.53 -19.95
CA LEU A 260 2.65 4.53 -20.53
C LEU A 260 3.38 5.84 -20.88
N LEU A 261 4.24 6.31 -19.98
CA LEU A 261 5.00 7.53 -20.22
C LEU A 261 5.97 7.36 -21.40
N ASN A 262 6.68 6.22 -21.47
CA ASN A 262 7.62 5.90 -22.53
C ASN A 262 6.92 5.73 -23.89
N ALA A 263 5.66 5.29 -23.90
CA ALA A 263 4.83 5.20 -25.11
C ALA A 263 4.24 6.55 -25.55
N GLY A 264 4.61 7.65 -24.88
CA GLY A 264 4.16 9.01 -25.23
C GLY A 264 2.90 9.46 -24.50
N GLY A 265 2.50 8.77 -23.42
CA GLY A 265 1.38 9.20 -22.60
C GLY A 265 1.68 10.50 -21.85
N ASP A 266 0.67 11.36 -21.72
CA ASP A 266 0.79 12.60 -20.95
C ASP A 266 0.99 12.31 -19.45
N LEU A 267 2.02 12.92 -18.86
CA LEU A 267 2.39 12.70 -17.46
C LEU A 267 1.25 13.05 -16.49
N ARG A 268 0.51 14.11 -16.77
CA ARG A 268 -0.60 14.56 -15.93
C ARG A 268 -1.78 13.58 -16.01
N ALA A 269 -2.12 13.13 -17.20
CA ALA A 269 -3.14 12.10 -17.41
C ALA A 269 -2.78 10.80 -16.67
N ILE A 270 -1.52 10.38 -16.74
CA ILE A 270 -1.03 9.19 -16.00
C ILE A 270 -1.10 9.39 -14.49
N GLN A 271 -0.75 10.58 -13.97
CA GLN A 271 -0.84 10.88 -12.53
C GLN A 271 -2.29 10.87 -12.03
N GLU A 272 -3.22 11.40 -12.79
CA GLU A 272 -4.65 11.37 -12.49
C GLU A 272 -5.20 9.95 -12.52
N LEU A 273 -4.86 9.17 -13.56
CA LEU A 273 -5.19 7.75 -13.67
C LEU A 273 -4.71 6.94 -12.46
N LEU A 274 -3.52 7.24 -11.97
CA LEU A 274 -2.96 6.60 -10.80
C LEU A 274 -3.51 7.13 -9.47
N GLY A 275 -4.24 8.24 -9.46
CA GLY A 275 -4.78 8.85 -8.25
C GLY A 275 -3.66 9.36 -7.32
N HIS A 276 -2.71 10.12 -7.86
CA HIS A 276 -1.71 10.84 -7.08
C HIS A 276 -2.33 12.10 -6.49
N ALA A 277 -2.25 12.25 -5.17
CA ALA A 277 -2.98 13.27 -4.40
C ALA A 277 -2.43 14.71 -4.50
N SER A 278 -1.41 14.97 -5.28
CA SER A 278 -0.82 16.31 -5.39
C SER A 278 -1.12 16.92 -6.76
N LEU A 279 -2.26 17.51 -6.87
CA LEU A 279 -2.59 18.72 -7.61
C LEU A 279 -4.12 18.84 -7.63
N SER A 280 -4.60 19.92 -7.02
CA SER A 280 -6.02 20.26 -6.97
C SER A 280 -6.49 20.63 -8.38
N THR A 281 -7.24 19.77 -9.01
CA THR A 281 -8.37 20.16 -9.88
C THR A 281 -9.05 18.90 -10.40
N THR A 282 -10.30 18.75 -10.04
CA THR A 282 -11.23 17.77 -10.65
C THR A 282 -11.58 18.30 -12.04
N GLN A 283 -10.74 18.00 -13.02
CA GLN A 283 -11.16 18.08 -14.42
C GLN A 283 -11.61 16.69 -14.84
N ALA A 284 -12.88 16.59 -15.21
CA ALA A 284 -13.45 15.39 -15.78
C ALA A 284 -12.69 15.05 -17.07
N TYR A 285 -12.22 13.80 -17.20
CA TYR A 285 -11.71 13.29 -18.45
C TYR A 285 -12.77 13.50 -19.55
N THR A 286 -12.44 14.26 -20.56
CA THR A 286 -13.24 14.28 -21.79
C THR A 286 -12.98 12.97 -22.52
N GLY A 287 -13.99 12.41 -23.20
CA GLY A 287 -13.88 11.12 -23.90
C GLY A 287 -12.70 11.03 -24.90
N VAL A 288 -12.20 12.17 -25.39
CA VAL A 288 -11.06 12.29 -26.30
C VAL A 288 -9.74 11.94 -25.60
N ASP A 289 -9.55 12.35 -24.34
CA ASP A 289 -8.32 12.07 -23.58
C ASP A 289 -8.22 10.59 -23.20
N THR A 290 -9.38 9.96 -22.92
CA THR A 290 -9.45 8.53 -22.61
C THR A 290 -9.13 7.66 -23.84
N ALA A 291 -9.66 8.01 -25.01
CA ALA A 291 -9.38 7.28 -26.25
C ALA A 291 -7.90 7.33 -26.61
N ARG A 292 -7.27 8.51 -26.55
CA ARG A 292 -5.84 8.68 -26.81
C ARG A 292 -4.96 7.93 -25.81
N LEU A 293 -5.37 7.93 -24.53
CA LEU A 293 -4.68 7.15 -23.49
C LEU A 293 -4.79 5.65 -23.76
N MET A 294 -5.94 5.17 -24.25
CA MET A 294 -6.15 3.78 -24.64
C MET A 294 -5.31 3.36 -25.84
N GLU A 295 -5.15 4.23 -26.83
CA GLU A 295 -4.25 3.98 -27.98
C GLU A 295 -2.77 3.87 -27.53
N VAL A 296 -2.32 4.80 -26.68
CA VAL A 296 -0.97 4.78 -26.12
C VAL A 296 -0.80 3.52 -25.28
N TYR A 297 -1.84 3.15 -24.54
CA TYR A 297 -1.81 1.98 -23.68
C TYR A 297 -1.78 0.66 -24.47
N ALA A 298 -2.60 0.54 -25.54
CA ALA A 298 -2.56 -0.63 -26.43
C ALA A 298 -1.18 -0.83 -27.07
N ARG A 299 -0.49 0.26 -27.40
CA ARG A 299 0.88 0.23 -27.92
C ARG A 299 1.94 -0.11 -26.85
N ALA A 300 1.72 0.29 -25.61
CA ALA A 300 2.67 0.10 -24.50
C ALA A 300 2.54 -1.27 -23.83
N HIS A 301 1.42 -1.96 -24.02
CA HIS A 301 1.15 -3.23 -23.35
C HIS A 301 1.57 -4.41 -24.22
N PRO A 302 2.47 -5.31 -23.75
CA PRO A 302 2.99 -6.43 -24.55
C PRO A 302 1.90 -7.41 -25.06
N GLN A 303 0.74 -7.46 -24.40
CA GLN A 303 -0.42 -8.27 -24.76
C GLN A 303 -1.52 -7.44 -25.45
N GLY A 304 -1.29 -6.16 -25.76
CA GLY A 304 -2.28 -5.25 -26.34
C GLY A 304 -2.27 -5.17 -27.88
N GLY A 305 -1.35 -5.87 -28.53
CA GLY A 305 -1.17 -5.89 -29.98
C GLY A 305 -1.56 -7.24 -30.58
N GLY A 306 -2.83 -7.60 -30.49
CA GLY A 306 -3.42 -8.73 -31.18
C GLY A 306 -4.73 -8.31 -31.83
#